data_339b0d2a7760462c8ecc3c5f9d5723ed
#
_entry.id   339b0d2a7760462c8ecc3c5f9d5723ed
#
_cell.length_a   1.000
_cell.length_b   1.000
_cell.length_c   1.000
_cell.angle_alpha   90.00
_cell.angle_beta   90.00
_cell.angle_gamma   90.00
#
_symmetry.space_group_name_H-M   'P 1'
#
loop_
_entity.id
_entity.type
_entity.pdbx_description
1 polymer ?
#
loop_
_entity_poly.entity_id
_entity_poly.type
_entity_poly.pdbx_seq_one_letter_code
_entity_poly.pdbx_strand_id
1 'polypeptide(L)'
;MKNLITSRLTAFLCTAVMVLGLTACGAKITGLSLPAGAVLEKGETLQMDLQYNTEPQTDADALAEAAEKLELIWTSDDETVAAVDENGLVTAVGAGETTIRVTARGGELSGSCLVTVVVTARDLVVPDTLELVTNGQNSANLNAAATPEDATGVTFTYTSSDESIATVDETGLVTAVANGEADITVTLTQAFPIATGETATAESARQPVTLTATTHVTVTTAVERIELDKTEGVLTVGSTHKIKAAVLPDTATDQTLTWTSSDERVATVDASGEVTAKKAGSAVITASCGDVSAQYNLTVQNIKCSYCGKTGHISSNCPTKAADEAAAAAAAQAAAEQAAQQQAATSGDSSTPSNDPPVGSSGFDDQYGSWFVTESHDWTQDPSNGDNPVIVK
;
A
#
# COMPACT_ATOMS: atom_id res chain seq x y z
N MET A 1 34.93 29.50 -4.98
CA MET A 1 36.37 29.36 -5.32
C MET A 1 36.43 29.27 -6.84
N LYS A 2 37.11 30.21 -7.46
CA LYS A 2 37.23 30.37 -8.92
C LYS A 2 38.18 29.30 -9.44
N ASN A 3 37.71 28.32 -10.22
CA ASN A 3 38.59 27.44 -10.97
C ASN A 3 38.80 28.01 -12.37
N LEU A 4 40.01 28.47 -12.59
CA LEU A 4 40.52 28.83 -13.91
C LEU A 4 40.66 27.54 -14.73
N ILE A 5 39.89 27.43 -15.82
CA ILE A 5 40.17 26.44 -16.87
C ILE A 5 41.32 26.99 -17.69
N THR A 6 42.53 26.42 -17.46
CA THR A 6 43.66 26.68 -18.29
C THR A 6 43.60 25.89 -19.58
N SER A 7 43.30 26.60 -20.66
CA SER A 7 43.43 26.12 -22.04
C SER A 7 44.90 25.71 -22.25
N ARG A 8 45.16 24.40 -22.43
CA ARG A 8 46.47 23.91 -22.89
C ARG A 8 46.56 24.01 -24.42
N LEU A 9 47.19 25.05 -24.85
CA LEU A 9 47.67 25.19 -26.23
C LEU A 9 48.80 24.16 -26.40
N THR A 10 48.57 23.04 -27.09
CA THR A 10 49.62 22.13 -27.54
C THR A 10 50.29 22.74 -28.77
N ALA A 11 51.42 23.37 -28.55
CA ALA A 11 52.28 23.83 -29.65
C ALA A 11 52.95 22.58 -30.27
N PHE A 12 52.57 22.25 -31.48
CA PHE A 12 53.35 21.31 -32.30
C PHE A 12 54.59 22.04 -32.81
N LEU A 13 55.75 21.58 -32.35
CA LEU A 13 57.03 22.04 -32.80
C LEU A 13 57.35 21.40 -34.16
N CYS A 14 57.09 22.12 -35.20
CA CYS A 14 57.50 21.67 -36.56
C CYS A 14 58.95 22.10 -36.81
N THR A 15 59.86 21.14 -36.90
CA THR A 15 61.26 21.33 -37.26
C THR A 15 61.32 21.72 -38.73
N ALA A 16 61.72 22.98 -38.99
CA ALA A 16 61.94 23.51 -40.32
C ALA A 16 63.15 22.86 -40.98
N VAL A 17 62.95 22.16 -42.10
CA VAL A 17 64.01 21.87 -43.07
C VAL A 17 63.86 22.91 -44.17
N MET A 18 64.83 23.82 -44.20
CA MET A 18 64.95 24.85 -45.28
C MET A 18 65.39 24.13 -46.56
N VAL A 19 64.52 24.07 -47.56
CA VAL A 19 64.90 23.86 -48.97
C VAL A 19 64.52 25.08 -49.74
N LEU A 20 65.54 25.89 -50.15
CA LEU A 20 65.37 26.97 -51.07
C LEU A 20 65.01 26.43 -52.45
N GLY A 21 63.81 26.70 -52.90
CA GLY A 21 63.35 26.44 -54.27
C GLY A 21 62.27 27.45 -54.65
N LEU A 22 62.67 28.48 -55.45
CA LEU A 22 61.78 29.46 -56.06
C LEU A 22 60.74 28.78 -56.92
N THR A 23 59.48 28.88 -56.62
CA THR A 23 58.39 29.10 -57.60
C THR A 23 57.21 29.72 -56.85
N ALA A 24 56.89 30.96 -57.20
CA ALA A 24 55.66 31.63 -56.77
C ALA A 24 54.47 30.94 -57.44
N CYS A 25 53.99 29.85 -56.83
CA CYS A 25 52.69 29.29 -57.12
C CYS A 25 51.89 29.46 -55.84
N GLY A 26 50.98 30.46 -55.79
CA GLY A 26 50.16 30.70 -54.61
C GLY A 26 49.38 29.44 -54.24
N ALA A 27 49.25 29.18 -52.94
CA ALA A 27 48.47 28.07 -52.46
C ALA A 27 47.08 28.09 -53.08
N LYS A 28 46.66 26.98 -53.70
CA LYS A 28 45.29 26.84 -54.17
C LYS A 28 44.53 25.98 -53.17
N ILE A 29 43.53 26.60 -52.52
CA ILE A 29 42.62 25.83 -51.70
C ILE A 29 41.64 25.10 -52.59
N THR A 30 41.52 23.80 -52.45
CA THR A 30 40.73 22.89 -53.27
C THR A 30 39.51 22.33 -52.52
N GLY A 31 39.42 22.51 -51.22
CA GLY A 31 38.30 22.04 -50.41
C GLY A 31 38.27 22.69 -49.04
N LEU A 32 37.07 22.71 -48.44
CA LEU A 32 36.80 23.06 -47.05
C LEU A 32 36.31 21.82 -46.34
N SER A 33 36.82 21.53 -45.14
CA SER A 33 36.43 20.36 -44.36
C SER A 33 36.12 20.80 -42.94
N LEU A 34 34.98 20.35 -42.43
CA LEU A 34 34.56 20.49 -41.05
C LEU A 34 34.53 19.10 -40.37
N PRO A 35 34.53 19.02 -39.06
CA PRO A 35 34.24 17.77 -38.34
C PRO A 35 32.93 17.16 -38.82
N ALA A 36 32.86 15.84 -38.96
CA ALA A 36 31.66 15.15 -39.48
C ALA A 36 30.44 15.35 -38.57
N GLY A 37 30.67 15.54 -37.24
CA GLY A 37 29.61 15.84 -36.31
C GLY A 37 30.13 16.44 -35.00
N ALA A 38 29.26 17.14 -34.29
CA ALA A 38 29.49 17.68 -32.97
C ALA A 38 28.26 17.49 -32.06
N VAL A 39 28.47 17.24 -30.80
CA VAL A 39 27.40 17.14 -29.78
C VAL A 39 27.61 18.22 -28.74
N LEU A 40 26.61 19.10 -28.60
CA LEU A 40 26.65 20.23 -27.68
C LEU A 40 25.51 20.14 -26.66
N GLU A 41 25.77 20.60 -25.45
CA GLU A 41 24.69 20.89 -24.49
C GLU A 41 24.02 22.20 -24.86
N LYS A 42 22.71 22.31 -24.69
CA LYS A 42 21.96 23.55 -24.84
C LYS A 42 22.64 24.70 -24.07
N GLY A 43 22.96 25.77 -24.78
CA GLY A 43 23.68 26.94 -24.25
C GLY A 43 25.20 26.84 -24.34
N GLU A 44 25.77 25.72 -24.76
CA GLU A 44 27.21 25.61 -25.08
C GLU A 44 27.54 26.29 -26.40
N THR A 45 28.81 26.68 -26.54
CA THR A 45 29.36 27.25 -27.78
C THR A 45 30.54 26.41 -28.24
N LEU A 46 30.68 26.27 -29.56
CA LEU A 46 31.77 25.53 -30.19
C LEU A 46 32.34 26.33 -31.35
N GLN A 47 33.64 26.62 -31.31
CA GLN A 47 34.33 27.14 -32.46
C GLN A 47 34.55 26.01 -33.43
N MET A 48 34.03 26.13 -34.67
CA MET A 48 34.23 25.13 -35.72
C MET A 48 35.69 25.10 -36.17
N ASP A 49 36.27 23.90 -36.14
CA ASP A 49 37.63 23.65 -36.67
C ASP A 49 37.57 23.44 -38.16
N LEU A 50 37.83 24.55 -38.91
CA LEU A 50 37.79 24.54 -40.36
C LEU A 50 39.16 24.14 -40.90
N GLN A 51 39.22 23.04 -41.65
CA GLN A 51 40.40 22.57 -42.36
C GLN A 51 40.36 22.91 -43.83
N TYR A 52 41.51 23.34 -44.37
CA TYR A 52 41.66 23.68 -45.79
C TYR A 52 42.43 22.59 -46.50
N ASN A 53 41.86 22.05 -47.54
CA ASN A 53 42.53 21.11 -48.43
C ASN A 53 43.24 21.91 -49.54
N THR A 54 44.52 21.59 -49.79
CA THR A 54 45.38 22.34 -50.77
C THR A 54 46.09 21.39 -51.72
N GLU A 55 46.31 21.87 -52.94
CA GLU A 55 47.16 21.21 -53.94
C GLU A 55 48.07 22.25 -54.61
N PRO A 56 49.40 22.02 -54.64
CA PRO A 56 50.13 21.04 -53.85
C PRO A 56 50.13 21.38 -52.37
N GLN A 57 50.63 20.44 -51.51
CA GLN A 57 50.69 20.70 -50.08
C GLN A 57 51.56 21.92 -49.80
N THR A 58 51.01 22.90 -49.12
CA THR A 58 51.54 24.27 -49.01
C THR A 58 52.00 24.53 -47.59
N ASP A 59 53.00 25.42 -47.39
CA ASP A 59 53.40 25.87 -46.08
C ASP A 59 52.30 26.70 -45.38
N ALA A 60 52.40 26.80 -44.05
CA ALA A 60 51.35 27.45 -43.21
C ALA A 60 51.14 28.94 -43.56
N ASP A 61 52.20 29.65 -43.95
CA ASP A 61 52.14 31.10 -44.21
C ASP A 61 51.35 31.34 -45.54
N ALA A 62 51.68 30.57 -46.61
CA ALA A 62 50.97 30.65 -47.88
C ALA A 62 49.55 30.22 -47.78
N LEU A 63 49.22 29.23 -46.89
CA LEU A 63 47.86 28.80 -46.60
C LEU A 63 47.07 29.92 -45.91
N ALA A 64 47.64 30.57 -44.89
CA ALA A 64 47.00 31.68 -44.21
C ALA A 64 46.65 32.84 -45.15
N GLU A 65 47.63 33.25 -46.02
CA GLU A 65 47.38 34.29 -47.01
C GLU A 65 46.26 33.91 -48.04
N ALA A 66 46.19 32.63 -48.42
CA ALA A 66 45.15 32.12 -49.30
C ALA A 66 43.76 32.05 -48.60
N ALA A 67 43.73 31.67 -47.32
CA ALA A 67 42.54 31.58 -46.51
C ALA A 67 41.92 32.98 -46.23
N GLU A 68 42.76 34.01 -45.97
CA GLU A 68 42.31 35.40 -45.76
C GLU A 68 41.59 35.99 -46.99
N LYS A 69 41.91 35.46 -48.17
CA LYS A 69 41.24 35.89 -49.42
C LYS A 69 39.91 35.20 -49.66
N LEU A 70 39.57 34.16 -48.89
CA LEU A 70 38.29 33.49 -48.96
C LEU A 70 37.26 34.26 -48.14
N GLU A 71 36.26 34.79 -48.79
CA GLU A 71 35.07 35.26 -48.05
C GLU A 71 34.23 34.04 -47.71
N LEU A 72 34.25 33.62 -46.46
CA LEU A 72 33.48 32.48 -45.95
C LEU A 72 32.10 32.93 -45.50
N ILE A 73 31.07 32.14 -45.87
CA ILE A 73 29.70 32.33 -45.47
C ILE A 73 29.30 31.10 -44.66
N TRP A 74 28.97 31.38 -43.41
CA TRP A 74 28.48 30.36 -42.49
C TRP A 74 26.96 30.38 -42.41
N THR A 75 26.31 29.21 -42.38
CA THR A 75 24.87 29.09 -42.29
C THR A 75 24.51 27.88 -41.47
N SER A 76 23.38 27.97 -40.76
CA SER A 76 22.71 26.83 -40.13
C SER A 76 21.46 26.48 -40.94
N ASP A 77 21.18 25.18 -41.07
CA ASP A 77 19.92 24.74 -41.69
C ASP A 77 18.73 25.00 -40.72
N ASP A 78 18.97 25.06 -39.41
CA ASP A 78 17.97 25.41 -38.37
C ASP A 78 18.62 26.18 -37.22
N GLU A 79 18.46 27.49 -37.20
CA GLU A 79 19.01 28.38 -36.16
C GLU A 79 18.28 28.23 -34.83
N THR A 80 17.10 27.58 -34.77
CA THR A 80 16.41 27.28 -33.51
C THR A 80 17.06 26.11 -32.76
N VAL A 81 17.81 25.28 -33.45
CA VAL A 81 18.63 24.21 -32.89
C VAL A 81 20.03 24.70 -32.58
N ALA A 82 20.74 25.23 -33.57
CA ALA A 82 22.06 25.85 -33.40
C ALA A 82 22.27 27.01 -34.34
N ALA A 83 22.67 28.13 -33.83
CA ALA A 83 23.04 29.33 -34.60
C ALA A 83 24.56 29.36 -34.83
N VAL A 84 25.02 29.94 -35.95
CA VAL A 84 26.43 30.13 -36.25
C VAL A 84 26.70 31.58 -36.61
N ASP A 85 27.79 32.16 -36.10
CA ASP A 85 28.20 33.52 -36.47
C ASP A 85 29.12 33.54 -37.69
N GLU A 86 29.49 34.74 -38.13
CA GLU A 86 30.37 35.00 -39.27
C GLU A 86 31.78 34.44 -39.10
N ASN A 87 32.21 34.10 -37.85
CA ASN A 87 33.49 33.54 -37.53
C ASN A 87 33.46 31.98 -37.37
N GLY A 88 32.29 31.38 -37.56
CA GLY A 88 32.11 29.95 -37.36
C GLY A 88 31.95 29.53 -35.89
N LEU A 89 31.61 30.45 -35.00
CA LEU A 89 31.25 30.10 -33.61
C LEU A 89 29.79 29.66 -33.58
N VAL A 90 29.59 28.39 -33.27
CA VAL A 90 28.29 27.76 -33.13
C VAL A 90 27.77 27.92 -31.70
N THR A 91 26.53 28.31 -31.57
CA THR A 91 25.81 28.39 -30.28
C THR A 91 24.65 27.43 -30.28
N ALA A 92 24.60 26.49 -29.32
CA ALA A 92 23.52 25.54 -29.14
C ALA A 92 22.29 26.25 -28.53
N VAL A 93 21.18 26.33 -29.27
CA VAL A 93 19.97 27.10 -28.92
C VAL A 93 18.89 26.20 -28.31
N GLY A 94 18.53 25.11 -29.01
CA GLY A 94 17.48 24.18 -28.62
C GLY A 94 17.81 22.75 -28.99
N ALA A 95 17.16 21.78 -28.29
CA ALA A 95 17.37 20.37 -28.54
C ALA A 95 17.01 19.99 -30.00
N GLY A 96 17.81 19.15 -30.62
CA GLY A 96 17.59 18.68 -31.97
C GLY A 96 18.88 18.47 -32.78
N GLU A 97 18.75 18.36 -34.11
CA GLU A 97 19.86 18.21 -35.03
C GLU A 97 19.76 19.27 -36.14
N THR A 98 20.87 19.86 -36.48
CA THR A 98 20.98 20.79 -37.59
C THR A 98 22.33 20.63 -38.27
N THR A 99 22.42 21.08 -39.55
CA THR A 99 23.69 21.10 -40.28
C THR A 99 24.24 22.52 -40.33
N ILE A 100 25.44 22.69 -39.82
CA ILE A 100 26.22 23.92 -40.01
C ILE A 100 27.02 23.77 -41.31
N ARG A 101 26.95 24.78 -42.17
CA ARG A 101 27.65 24.81 -43.45
C ARG A 101 28.56 26.03 -43.52
N VAL A 102 29.73 25.81 -44.11
CA VAL A 102 30.61 26.87 -44.53
C VAL A 102 30.72 26.83 -46.07
N THR A 103 30.61 27.95 -46.73
CA THR A 103 30.73 28.04 -48.17
C THR A 103 31.60 29.24 -48.51
N ALA A 104 32.59 29.07 -49.41
CA ALA A 104 33.34 30.18 -49.95
C ALA A 104 32.46 31.00 -50.91
N ARG A 105 32.62 32.31 -50.94
CA ARG A 105 31.91 33.14 -51.90
C ARG A 105 32.16 32.68 -53.33
N GLY A 106 31.09 32.39 -54.07
CA GLY A 106 31.14 31.77 -55.40
C GLY A 106 30.64 30.34 -55.38
N GLY A 107 30.51 29.67 -54.24
CA GLY A 107 29.83 28.39 -54.06
C GLY A 107 30.64 27.14 -54.51
N GLU A 108 31.89 27.30 -54.94
CA GLU A 108 32.71 26.18 -55.44
C GLU A 108 33.29 25.30 -54.32
N LEU A 109 33.52 25.89 -53.12
CA LEU A 109 34.07 25.22 -51.95
C LEU A 109 33.06 25.24 -50.81
N SER A 110 32.77 24.09 -50.22
CA SER A 110 31.88 24.00 -49.06
C SER A 110 32.30 22.87 -48.12
N GLY A 111 31.96 23.02 -46.85
CA GLY A 111 32.08 22.00 -45.80
C GLY A 111 30.80 21.98 -44.95
N SER A 112 30.53 20.86 -44.31
CA SER A 112 29.36 20.75 -43.45
C SER A 112 29.67 19.91 -42.19
N CYS A 113 29.00 20.24 -41.10
CA CYS A 113 29.06 19.54 -39.81
C CYS A 113 27.64 19.30 -39.32
N LEU A 114 27.31 18.07 -38.97
CA LEU A 114 26.06 17.75 -38.27
C LEU A 114 26.24 18.13 -36.79
N VAL A 115 25.42 19.04 -36.28
CA VAL A 115 25.41 19.45 -34.87
C VAL A 115 24.17 18.88 -34.22
N THR A 116 24.40 18.08 -33.19
CA THR A 116 23.34 17.56 -32.31
C THR A 116 23.37 18.32 -31.02
N VAL A 117 22.26 18.97 -30.69
CA VAL A 117 22.10 19.68 -29.41
C VAL A 117 21.30 18.80 -28.46
N VAL A 118 21.87 18.54 -27.29
CA VAL A 118 21.26 17.72 -26.24
C VAL A 118 20.92 18.58 -25.04
N VAL A 119 19.96 18.12 -24.25
CA VAL A 119 19.59 18.69 -22.97
C VAL A 119 19.70 17.60 -21.92
N THR A 120 20.55 17.82 -20.93
CA THR A 120 20.82 16.84 -19.87
C THR A 120 19.71 16.84 -18.83
N ALA A 121 19.16 15.67 -18.50
CA ALA A 121 18.26 15.48 -17.39
C ALA A 121 19.00 15.76 -16.07
N ARG A 122 18.40 16.59 -15.21
CA ARG A 122 18.98 17.01 -13.92
C ARG A 122 18.22 16.45 -12.74
N ASP A 123 16.96 16.12 -12.94
CA ASP A 123 16.09 15.59 -11.90
C ASP A 123 15.05 14.65 -12.51
N LEU A 124 14.52 13.76 -11.67
CA LEU A 124 13.44 12.82 -11.98
C LEU A 124 12.29 13.09 -11.02
N VAL A 125 11.17 13.50 -11.56
CA VAL A 125 9.96 13.83 -10.79
C VAL A 125 8.98 12.66 -10.85
N VAL A 126 8.58 12.18 -9.69
CA VAL A 126 7.51 11.20 -9.48
C VAL A 126 6.69 11.64 -8.25
N PRO A 127 5.45 11.19 -8.06
CA PRO A 127 4.71 11.42 -6.83
C PRO A 127 5.40 10.70 -5.64
N ASP A 128 5.45 11.34 -4.47
CA ASP A 128 6.03 10.74 -3.27
C ASP A 128 5.22 9.54 -2.79
N THR A 129 3.88 9.63 -2.88
CA THR A 129 2.94 8.60 -2.43
C THR A 129 1.85 8.34 -3.45
N LEU A 130 1.34 7.10 -3.47
CA LEU A 130 0.21 6.67 -4.29
C LEU A 130 -0.70 5.76 -3.47
N GLU A 131 -1.99 6.11 -3.38
CA GLU A 131 -3.00 5.30 -2.72
C GLU A 131 -3.87 4.58 -3.75
N LEU A 132 -4.00 3.26 -3.64
CA LEU A 132 -4.82 2.43 -4.50
C LEU A 132 -5.80 1.60 -3.68
N VAL A 133 -6.96 1.31 -4.28
CA VAL A 133 -8.02 0.53 -3.63
C VAL A 133 -8.38 -0.64 -4.54
N THR A 134 -8.18 -1.88 -4.07
CA THR A 134 -8.33 -3.09 -4.90
C THR A 134 -9.71 -3.26 -5.54
N ASN A 135 -10.77 -2.86 -4.82
CA ASN A 135 -12.16 -2.90 -5.28
C ASN A 135 -12.72 -1.52 -5.67
N GLY A 136 -11.84 -0.55 -5.94
CA GLY A 136 -12.16 0.81 -6.36
C GLY A 136 -11.21 1.30 -7.45
N GLN A 137 -10.51 2.40 -7.19
CA GLN A 137 -9.43 2.86 -8.06
C GLN A 137 -8.20 1.96 -7.85
N ASN A 138 -8.12 0.89 -8.63
CA ASN A 138 -7.10 -0.13 -8.46
C ASN A 138 -5.83 0.11 -9.29
N SER A 139 -5.77 1.18 -10.08
CA SER A 139 -4.58 1.52 -10.86
C SER A 139 -4.43 3.03 -11.08
N ALA A 140 -3.19 3.49 -11.18
CA ALA A 140 -2.85 4.87 -11.52
C ALA A 140 -1.46 4.94 -12.16
N ASN A 141 -1.25 5.91 -13.05
CA ASN A 141 0.04 6.13 -13.67
C ASN A 141 0.89 7.09 -12.82
N LEU A 142 2.18 6.78 -12.66
CA LEU A 142 3.12 7.61 -11.92
C LEU A 142 3.43 8.94 -12.61
N ASN A 143 3.24 9.01 -13.95
CA ASN A 143 3.57 10.19 -14.75
C ASN A 143 5.01 10.69 -14.51
N ALA A 144 5.96 9.75 -14.48
CA ALA A 144 7.37 10.09 -14.27
C ALA A 144 7.86 11.05 -15.36
N ALA A 145 8.54 12.12 -14.93
CA ALA A 145 9.01 13.16 -15.83
C ALA A 145 10.46 13.55 -15.53
N ALA A 146 11.23 13.82 -16.57
CA ALA A 146 12.55 14.40 -16.44
C ALA A 146 12.47 15.92 -16.25
N THR A 147 13.41 16.50 -15.54
CA THR A 147 13.59 17.94 -15.48
C THR A 147 14.99 18.31 -16.01
N PRO A 148 15.11 19.25 -16.96
CA PRO A 148 14.01 19.96 -17.63
C PRO A 148 13.20 19.04 -18.57
N GLU A 149 11.96 19.44 -18.91
CA GLU A 149 11.02 18.64 -19.73
C GLU A 149 11.54 18.37 -21.15
N ASP A 150 12.42 19.26 -21.66
CA ASP A 150 13.07 19.12 -22.98
C ASP A 150 14.33 18.24 -22.93
N ALA A 151 14.59 17.54 -21.81
CA ALA A 151 15.68 16.58 -21.72
C ALA A 151 15.60 15.53 -22.82
N THR A 152 16.72 15.30 -23.53
CA THR A 152 16.77 14.48 -24.74
C THR A 152 17.17 13.04 -24.44
N GLY A 153 16.63 12.06 -25.21
CA GLY A 153 17.09 10.67 -25.16
C GLY A 153 16.91 9.97 -23.81
N VAL A 154 15.90 10.39 -23.02
CA VAL A 154 15.58 9.78 -21.73
C VAL A 154 14.72 8.52 -21.91
N THR A 155 14.97 7.53 -21.07
CA THR A 155 14.17 6.31 -20.97
C THR A 155 13.88 6.05 -19.49
N PHE A 156 12.67 5.54 -19.19
CA PHE A 156 12.26 5.18 -17.85
C PHE A 156 12.13 3.66 -17.71
N THR A 157 12.57 3.15 -16.58
CA THR A 157 12.32 1.76 -16.17
C THR A 157 11.72 1.76 -14.77
N TYR A 158 10.81 0.82 -14.51
CA TYR A 158 10.04 0.74 -13.29
C TYR A 158 10.23 -0.62 -12.65
N THR A 159 10.33 -0.64 -11.33
CA THR A 159 10.41 -1.88 -10.56
C THR A 159 9.60 -1.75 -9.27
N SER A 160 8.86 -2.79 -8.92
CA SER A 160 8.18 -2.88 -7.64
C SER A 160 9.05 -3.64 -6.63
N SER A 161 9.05 -3.19 -5.37
CA SER A 161 9.68 -3.91 -4.27
C SER A 161 8.91 -5.18 -3.88
N ASP A 162 7.59 -5.21 -4.16
CA ASP A 162 6.71 -6.35 -3.90
C ASP A 162 5.57 -6.43 -4.93
N GLU A 163 5.74 -7.26 -5.95
CA GLU A 163 4.74 -7.49 -6.99
C GLU A 163 3.47 -8.23 -6.49
N SER A 164 3.52 -8.83 -5.31
CA SER A 164 2.33 -9.43 -4.70
C SER A 164 1.39 -8.41 -4.09
N ILE A 165 1.86 -7.16 -3.87
CA ILE A 165 1.08 -6.02 -3.36
C ILE A 165 0.71 -5.08 -4.48
N ALA A 166 1.69 -4.62 -5.27
CA ALA A 166 1.49 -3.72 -6.40
C ALA A 166 2.44 -4.05 -7.54
N THR A 167 1.94 -4.14 -8.76
CA THR A 167 2.73 -4.28 -9.99
C THR A 167 2.86 -2.96 -10.70
N VAL A 168 3.89 -2.81 -11.52
CA VAL A 168 4.06 -1.65 -12.40
C VAL A 168 4.46 -2.13 -13.80
N ASP A 169 3.91 -1.52 -14.83
CA ASP A 169 4.25 -1.83 -16.22
C ASP A 169 5.29 -0.86 -16.81
N GLU A 170 5.69 -1.11 -18.06
CA GLU A 170 6.69 -0.31 -18.80
C GLU A 170 6.24 1.15 -19.03
N THR A 171 4.95 1.45 -18.91
CA THR A 171 4.39 2.80 -19.06
C THR A 171 4.30 3.56 -17.73
N GLY A 172 4.66 2.91 -16.60
CA GLY A 172 4.54 3.46 -15.26
C GLY A 172 3.12 3.37 -14.69
N LEU A 173 2.27 2.51 -15.26
CA LEU A 173 0.95 2.21 -14.70
C LEU A 173 1.12 1.23 -13.53
N VAL A 174 0.84 1.71 -12.34
CA VAL A 174 0.83 0.91 -11.11
C VAL A 174 -0.54 0.29 -10.94
N THR A 175 -0.59 -1.01 -10.63
CA THR A 175 -1.83 -1.76 -10.42
C THR A 175 -1.78 -2.47 -9.07
N ALA A 176 -2.81 -2.28 -8.26
CA ALA A 176 -3.00 -2.93 -6.97
C ALA A 176 -3.30 -4.43 -7.15
N VAL A 177 -2.64 -5.28 -6.36
CA VAL A 177 -2.81 -6.74 -6.34
C VAL A 177 -3.44 -7.19 -5.02
N ALA A 178 -2.86 -6.79 -3.89
CA ALA A 178 -3.34 -7.14 -2.55
C ALA A 178 -3.05 -6.00 -1.57
N ASN A 179 -3.74 -6.02 -0.41
CA ASN A 179 -3.52 -5.03 0.65
C ASN A 179 -2.08 -5.07 1.14
N GLY A 180 -1.50 -3.91 1.39
CA GLY A 180 -0.15 -3.76 1.91
C GLY A 180 0.53 -2.49 1.39
N GLU A 181 1.85 -2.46 1.52
CA GLU A 181 2.69 -1.35 1.09
C GLU A 181 3.79 -1.87 0.19
N ALA A 182 4.09 -1.16 -0.88
CA ALA A 182 5.18 -1.45 -1.79
C ALA A 182 5.83 -0.16 -2.28
N ASP A 183 7.12 -0.20 -2.56
CA ASP A 183 7.84 0.91 -3.13
C ASP A 183 8.05 0.68 -4.63
N ILE A 184 7.63 1.63 -5.45
CA ILE A 184 7.92 1.62 -6.88
C ILE A 184 9.15 2.49 -7.13
N THR A 185 10.23 1.86 -7.54
CA THR A 185 11.44 2.56 -7.96
C THR A 185 11.39 2.85 -9.44
N VAL A 186 11.56 4.12 -9.78
CA VAL A 186 11.68 4.61 -11.16
C VAL A 186 13.13 4.95 -11.41
N THR A 187 13.69 4.43 -12.51
CA THR A 187 15.03 4.75 -12.96
C THR A 187 14.95 5.43 -14.32
N LEU A 188 15.42 6.67 -14.37
CA LEU A 188 15.67 7.39 -15.61
C LEU A 188 17.10 7.08 -16.07
N THR A 189 17.27 6.68 -17.33
CA THR A 189 18.56 6.61 -18.00
C THR A 189 18.57 7.52 -19.21
N GLN A 190 19.65 8.26 -19.38
CA GLN A 190 19.88 9.11 -20.53
C GLN A 190 21.19 8.75 -21.18
N ALA A 191 21.13 8.32 -22.44
CA ALA A 191 22.29 8.09 -23.28
C ALA A 191 22.47 9.27 -24.26
N PHE A 192 23.70 9.65 -24.49
CA PHE A 192 24.01 10.72 -25.41
C PHE A 192 24.54 10.16 -26.74
N PRO A 193 24.18 10.77 -27.89
CA PRO A 193 24.77 10.41 -29.15
C PRO A 193 26.28 10.68 -29.11
N ILE A 194 27.05 9.85 -29.82
CA ILE A 194 28.49 10.04 -30.01
C ILE A 194 28.68 10.80 -31.31
N ALA A 195 29.47 11.89 -31.28
CA ALA A 195 29.84 12.61 -32.49
C ALA A 195 30.50 11.63 -33.48
N THR A 196 30.01 11.57 -34.74
CA THR A 196 30.55 10.70 -35.78
C THR A 196 31.68 11.43 -36.51
N GLY A 197 32.85 10.80 -36.60
CA GLY A 197 33.99 11.35 -37.37
C GLY A 197 35.36 10.90 -36.79
N GLU A 198 36.41 11.07 -37.60
CA GLU A 198 37.81 10.68 -37.23
C GLU A 198 38.38 11.44 -36.02
N THR A 199 37.72 12.49 -35.55
CA THR A 199 38.08 13.32 -34.39
C THR A 199 37.30 13.02 -33.13
N ALA A 200 36.41 12.01 -33.14
CA ALA A 200 35.68 11.57 -31.95
C ALA A 200 36.66 10.88 -30.99
N THR A 201 37.29 11.66 -30.11
CA THR A 201 38.09 11.11 -29.02
C THR A 201 37.15 10.58 -27.92
N ALA A 202 37.55 9.53 -27.22
CA ALA A 202 36.81 9.00 -26.06
C ALA A 202 36.52 10.09 -24.97
N GLU A 203 37.25 11.21 -25.00
CA GLU A 203 37.07 12.37 -24.13
C GLU A 203 35.87 13.25 -24.49
N SER A 204 35.37 13.18 -25.73
CA SER A 204 34.17 13.94 -26.17
C SER A 204 32.85 13.18 -25.93
N ALA A 205 32.91 11.94 -25.50
CA ALA A 205 31.73 11.16 -25.16
C ALA A 205 31.14 11.65 -23.81
N ARG A 206 29.94 12.23 -23.82
CA ARG A 206 29.22 12.55 -22.59
C ARG A 206 28.90 11.28 -21.82
N GLN A 207 29.09 11.32 -20.51
CA GLN A 207 28.75 10.18 -19.65
C GLN A 207 27.22 10.04 -19.56
N PRO A 208 26.69 8.82 -19.62
CA PRO A 208 25.26 8.59 -19.43
C PRO A 208 24.83 9.05 -18.05
N VAL A 209 23.61 9.61 -17.98
CA VAL A 209 22.99 10.03 -16.72
C VAL A 209 22.05 8.94 -16.26
N THR A 210 22.11 8.62 -14.95
CA THR A 210 21.14 7.73 -14.29
C THR A 210 20.62 8.42 -13.05
N LEU A 211 19.31 8.59 -12.97
CA LEU A 211 18.60 9.16 -11.83
C LEU A 211 17.58 8.12 -11.33
N THR A 212 17.36 8.07 -10.02
CA THR A 212 16.38 7.19 -9.41
C THR A 212 15.49 7.96 -8.46
N ALA A 213 14.20 7.63 -8.46
CA ALA A 213 13.23 8.14 -7.51
C ALA A 213 12.28 6.99 -7.09
N THR A 214 11.66 7.13 -5.94
CA THR A 214 10.79 6.10 -5.38
C THR A 214 9.44 6.71 -5.01
N THR A 215 8.36 5.99 -5.36
CA THR A 215 6.99 6.28 -4.95
C THR A 215 6.55 5.23 -3.95
N HIS A 216 6.11 5.64 -2.77
CA HIS A 216 5.51 4.74 -1.78
C HIS A 216 4.05 4.48 -2.13
N VAL A 217 3.68 3.21 -2.34
CA VAL A 217 2.34 2.79 -2.72
C VAL A 217 1.67 2.09 -1.55
N THR A 218 0.51 2.61 -1.14
CA THR A 218 -0.36 1.98 -0.16
C THR A 218 -1.58 1.38 -0.86
N VAL A 219 -1.78 0.09 -0.71
CA VAL A 219 -2.92 -0.63 -1.27
C VAL A 219 -3.88 -1.03 -0.17
N THR A 220 -5.14 -0.66 -0.32
CA THR A 220 -6.22 -0.99 0.61
C THR A 220 -7.38 -1.68 -0.11
N THR A 221 -8.26 -2.33 0.65
CA THR A 221 -9.57 -2.81 0.17
C THR A 221 -10.65 -2.11 0.96
N ALA A 222 -11.54 -1.42 0.28
CA ALA A 222 -12.65 -0.73 0.93
C ALA A 222 -13.72 -1.70 1.44
N VAL A 223 -14.42 -1.30 2.50
CA VAL A 223 -15.63 -2.01 2.97
C VAL A 223 -16.76 -1.76 1.97
N GLU A 224 -17.35 -2.83 1.48
CA GLU A 224 -18.51 -2.74 0.56
C GLU A 224 -19.83 -2.82 1.29
N ARG A 225 -19.94 -3.74 2.25
CA ARG A 225 -21.15 -3.94 3.05
C ARG A 225 -20.86 -4.65 4.36
N ILE A 226 -21.80 -4.55 5.29
CA ILE A 226 -21.84 -5.33 6.53
C ILE A 226 -23.02 -6.30 6.42
N GLU A 227 -22.76 -7.59 6.62
CA GLU A 227 -23.79 -8.62 6.70
C GLU A 227 -24.07 -8.98 8.15
N LEU A 228 -25.34 -8.93 8.54
CA LEU A 228 -25.80 -9.42 9.84
C LEU A 228 -26.38 -10.83 9.67
N ASP A 229 -26.22 -11.68 10.68
CA ASP A 229 -26.83 -13.03 10.71
C ASP A 229 -28.36 -12.98 10.69
N LYS A 230 -28.94 -11.85 11.17
CA LYS A 230 -30.36 -11.52 11.11
C LYS A 230 -30.53 -10.00 11.04
N THR A 231 -31.63 -9.57 10.44
CA THR A 231 -31.98 -8.14 10.34
C THR A 231 -33.03 -7.69 11.35
N GLU A 232 -33.63 -8.66 12.07
CA GLU A 232 -34.66 -8.39 13.07
C GLU A 232 -34.67 -9.46 14.17
N GLY A 233 -35.19 -9.12 15.32
CA GLY A 233 -35.39 -10.06 16.41
C GLY A 233 -36.27 -9.54 17.53
N VAL A 234 -36.71 -10.48 18.35
CA VAL A 234 -37.55 -10.20 19.52
C VAL A 234 -36.81 -10.71 20.77
N LEU A 235 -36.63 -9.83 21.73
CA LEU A 235 -36.04 -10.14 23.02
C LEU A 235 -37.03 -9.87 24.14
N THR A 236 -36.80 -10.51 25.26
CA THR A 236 -37.58 -10.24 26.48
C THR A 236 -36.78 -9.32 27.41
N VAL A 237 -37.46 -8.49 28.15
CA VAL A 237 -36.80 -7.62 29.13
C VAL A 237 -35.89 -8.46 30.04
N GLY A 238 -34.61 -8.05 30.17
CA GLY A 238 -33.57 -8.70 30.95
C GLY A 238 -32.80 -9.80 30.25
N SER A 239 -33.12 -10.11 28.99
CA SER A 239 -32.34 -11.06 28.19
C SER A 239 -31.25 -10.38 27.38
N THR A 240 -30.24 -11.15 27.01
CA THR A 240 -29.16 -10.73 26.08
C THR A 240 -29.22 -11.54 24.80
N HIS A 241 -28.68 -10.96 23.72
CA HIS A 241 -28.52 -11.61 22.42
C HIS A 241 -27.29 -11.05 21.73
N LYS A 242 -26.45 -11.92 21.21
CA LYS A 242 -25.29 -11.52 20.42
C LYS A 242 -25.63 -11.50 18.93
N ILE A 243 -25.59 -10.32 18.30
CA ILE A 243 -25.72 -10.15 16.86
C ILE A 243 -24.36 -10.48 16.25
N LYS A 244 -24.37 -11.34 15.25
CA LYS A 244 -23.17 -11.62 14.44
C LYS A 244 -23.17 -10.73 13.23
N ALA A 245 -22.05 -10.05 13.02
CA ALA A 245 -21.84 -9.20 11.85
C ALA A 245 -20.52 -9.61 11.17
N ALA A 246 -20.53 -9.56 9.85
CA ALA A 246 -19.35 -9.74 9.01
C ALA A 246 -19.16 -8.52 8.12
N VAL A 247 -17.95 -7.97 8.10
CA VAL A 247 -17.55 -6.92 7.14
C VAL A 247 -17.13 -7.60 5.85
N LEU A 248 -17.60 -7.11 4.72
CA LEU A 248 -17.31 -7.68 3.41
C LEU A 248 -16.75 -6.61 2.46
N PRO A 249 -15.80 -7.01 1.60
CA PRO A 249 -15.22 -8.34 1.51
C PRO A 249 -14.39 -8.69 2.77
N ASP A 250 -14.11 -9.96 2.99
CA ASP A 250 -13.28 -10.43 4.11
C ASP A 250 -11.82 -9.92 4.06
N THR A 251 -11.41 -9.44 2.87
CA THR A 251 -10.14 -8.76 2.61
C THR A 251 -10.16 -7.27 2.91
N ALA A 252 -11.30 -6.69 3.36
CA ALA A 252 -11.37 -5.26 3.69
C ALA A 252 -10.28 -4.89 4.71
N THR A 253 -9.59 -3.77 4.46
CA THR A 253 -8.44 -3.32 5.27
C THR A 253 -8.89 -2.94 6.69
N ASP A 254 -10.03 -2.26 6.80
CA ASP A 254 -10.67 -1.98 8.09
C ASP A 254 -11.84 -2.95 8.31
N GLN A 255 -11.79 -3.72 9.38
CA GLN A 255 -12.85 -4.63 9.81
C GLN A 255 -13.40 -4.26 11.20
N THR A 256 -13.07 -3.05 11.66
CA THR A 256 -13.46 -2.58 12.98
C THR A 256 -14.93 -2.21 13.01
N LEU A 257 -15.72 -3.00 13.75
CA LEU A 257 -17.15 -2.73 13.92
C LEU A 257 -17.38 -1.82 15.13
N THR A 258 -18.19 -0.80 14.94
CA THR A 258 -18.78 0.03 15.99
C THR A 258 -20.28 -0.22 16.07
N TRP A 259 -20.81 -0.31 17.31
CA TRP A 259 -22.20 -0.63 17.57
C TRP A 259 -22.91 0.51 18.28
N THR A 260 -24.10 0.81 17.83
CA THR A 260 -24.96 1.85 18.45
C THR A 260 -26.40 1.38 18.58
N SER A 261 -27.10 1.91 19.56
CA SER A 261 -28.55 1.70 19.74
C SER A 261 -29.29 3.01 19.56
N SER A 262 -30.40 2.98 18.84
CA SER A 262 -31.27 4.16 18.64
C SER A 262 -32.00 4.59 19.91
N ASP A 263 -32.21 3.68 20.88
CA ASP A 263 -32.77 3.97 22.19
C ASP A 263 -32.16 3.07 23.27
N GLU A 264 -31.16 3.58 23.99
CA GLU A 264 -30.48 2.88 25.07
C GLU A 264 -31.35 2.60 26.31
N ARG A 265 -32.53 3.22 26.41
CA ARG A 265 -33.52 2.93 27.44
C ARG A 265 -34.26 1.63 27.14
N VAL A 266 -34.41 1.29 25.84
CA VAL A 266 -35.03 0.04 25.38
C VAL A 266 -33.98 -1.09 25.35
N ALA A 267 -32.83 -0.86 24.72
CA ALA A 267 -31.76 -1.82 24.64
C ALA A 267 -30.40 -1.15 24.48
N THR A 268 -29.37 -1.68 25.11
CA THR A 268 -27.97 -1.30 24.88
C THR A 268 -27.25 -2.38 24.10
N VAL A 269 -26.20 -1.99 23.41
CA VAL A 269 -25.29 -2.89 22.70
C VAL A 269 -23.86 -2.58 23.14
N ASP A 270 -23.03 -3.60 23.33
CA ASP A 270 -21.62 -3.44 23.62
C ASP A 270 -20.74 -3.52 22.37
N ALA A 271 -19.44 -3.30 22.52
CA ALA A 271 -18.48 -3.35 21.41
C ALA A 271 -18.37 -4.75 20.75
N SER A 272 -18.84 -5.80 21.37
CA SER A 272 -18.86 -7.15 20.83
C SER A 272 -20.15 -7.49 20.05
N GLY A 273 -21.12 -6.58 20.01
CA GLY A 273 -22.42 -6.80 19.42
C GLY A 273 -23.39 -7.55 20.34
N GLU A 274 -23.11 -7.63 21.65
CA GLU A 274 -24.04 -8.21 22.62
C GLU A 274 -25.08 -7.15 23.04
N VAL A 275 -26.31 -7.44 22.69
CA VAL A 275 -27.48 -6.57 22.98
C VAL A 275 -28.10 -6.98 24.32
N THR A 276 -28.33 -6.02 25.20
CA THR A 276 -29.06 -6.21 26.47
C THR A 276 -30.40 -5.50 26.42
N ALA A 277 -31.50 -6.24 26.53
CA ALA A 277 -32.87 -5.74 26.55
C ALA A 277 -33.23 -5.15 27.92
N LYS A 278 -33.51 -3.85 28.02
CA LYS A 278 -33.78 -3.14 29.28
C LYS A 278 -35.25 -2.87 29.53
N LYS A 279 -35.98 -2.46 28.50
CA LYS A 279 -37.39 -2.06 28.62
C LYS A 279 -38.17 -2.44 27.35
N ALA A 280 -39.44 -2.80 27.52
CA ALA A 280 -40.34 -3.05 26.37
C ALA A 280 -40.45 -1.84 25.45
N GLY A 281 -40.31 -2.07 24.15
CA GLY A 281 -40.29 -1.07 23.09
C GLY A 281 -39.56 -1.57 21.85
N SER A 282 -39.25 -0.69 20.93
CA SER A 282 -38.44 -0.99 19.74
C SER A 282 -37.17 -0.15 19.74
N ALA A 283 -36.07 -0.73 19.30
CA ALA A 283 -34.82 -0.05 19.08
C ALA A 283 -34.18 -0.58 17.80
N VAL A 284 -33.44 0.26 17.11
CA VAL A 284 -32.59 -0.15 15.97
C VAL A 284 -31.14 -0.23 16.47
N ILE A 285 -30.53 -1.40 16.35
CA ILE A 285 -29.11 -1.60 16.62
C ILE A 285 -28.39 -1.47 15.29
N THR A 286 -27.40 -0.59 15.23
CA THR A 286 -26.61 -0.33 14.02
C THR A 286 -25.18 -0.78 14.23
N ALA A 287 -24.69 -1.62 13.31
CA ALA A 287 -23.28 -1.95 13.15
C ALA A 287 -22.70 -1.05 12.06
N SER A 288 -21.56 -0.40 12.30
CA SER A 288 -20.90 0.49 11.33
C SER A 288 -19.40 0.19 11.26
N CYS A 289 -18.86 0.30 10.03
CA CYS A 289 -17.44 0.28 9.74
C CYS A 289 -17.15 1.39 8.72
N GLY A 290 -16.46 2.47 9.13
CA GLY A 290 -16.38 3.70 8.33
C GLY A 290 -17.77 4.24 7.98
N ASP A 291 -17.99 4.49 6.70
CA ASP A 291 -19.28 5.02 6.18
C ASP A 291 -20.33 3.93 5.91
N VAL A 292 -19.95 2.65 6.02
CA VAL A 292 -20.85 1.52 5.75
C VAL A 292 -21.53 1.08 7.02
N SER A 293 -22.84 0.83 6.96
CA SER A 293 -23.59 0.39 8.12
C SER A 293 -24.67 -0.64 7.77
N ALA A 294 -25.04 -1.46 8.76
CA ALA A 294 -26.15 -2.40 8.71
C ALA A 294 -27.01 -2.29 9.97
N GLN A 295 -28.32 -2.52 9.83
CA GLN A 295 -29.28 -2.31 10.88
C GLN A 295 -29.99 -3.61 11.28
N TYR A 296 -30.18 -3.77 12.59
CA TYR A 296 -30.95 -4.84 13.21
C TYR A 296 -32.14 -4.24 13.96
N ASN A 297 -33.36 -4.59 13.55
CA ASN A 297 -34.60 -4.12 14.15
C ASN A 297 -34.97 -4.97 15.38
N LEU A 298 -34.83 -4.39 16.56
CA LEU A 298 -35.10 -5.09 17.81
C LEU A 298 -36.47 -4.69 18.36
N THR A 299 -37.29 -5.69 18.69
CA THR A 299 -38.48 -5.53 19.50
C THR A 299 -38.26 -6.16 20.87
N VAL A 300 -38.38 -5.36 21.91
CA VAL A 300 -38.30 -5.85 23.31
C VAL A 300 -39.71 -5.98 23.88
N GLN A 301 -40.03 -7.18 24.37
CA GLN A 301 -41.35 -7.48 24.93
C GLN A 301 -41.29 -7.80 26.43
N ASN A 302 -42.32 -7.45 27.15
CA ASN A 302 -42.53 -7.94 28.49
C ASN A 302 -43.13 -9.34 28.45
N ILE A 303 -42.47 -10.33 29.04
CA ILE A 303 -43.07 -11.64 29.26
C ILE A 303 -44.02 -11.52 30.45
N LYS A 304 -45.24 -12.02 30.30
CA LYS A 304 -46.15 -12.28 31.43
C LYS A 304 -45.76 -13.63 32.04
N CYS A 305 -45.53 -13.62 33.32
CA CYS A 305 -45.33 -14.85 34.07
C CYS A 305 -46.58 -15.73 33.98
N SER A 306 -46.44 -16.96 33.48
CA SER A 306 -47.58 -17.87 33.31
C SER A 306 -48.17 -18.32 34.66
N TYR A 307 -47.42 -18.14 35.77
CA TYR A 307 -47.90 -18.49 37.11
C TYR A 307 -48.72 -17.36 37.78
N CYS A 308 -48.16 -16.13 37.80
CA CYS A 308 -48.80 -15.02 38.53
C CYS A 308 -49.43 -13.95 37.61
N GLY A 309 -49.26 -14.07 36.26
CA GLY A 309 -49.79 -13.10 35.26
C GLY A 309 -49.07 -11.75 35.25
N LYS A 310 -48.14 -11.48 36.14
CA LYS A 310 -47.35 -10.23 36.20
C LYS A 310 -46.25 -10.23 35.16
N THR A 311 -45.88 -9.06 34.66
CA THR A 311 -44.79 -8.88 33.67
C THR A 311 -43.45 -8.72 34.32
N GLY A 312 -42.35 -9.01 33.58
CA GLY A 312 -40.98 -8.76 34.00
C GLY A 312 -40.20 -9.96 34.59
N HIS A 313 -40.81 -11.13 34.65
CA HIS A 313 -40.14 -12.38 35.05
C HIS A 313 -40.86 -13.61 34.42
N ILE A 314 -40.17 -14.75 34.40
CA ILE A 314 -40.70 -16.05 33.92
C ILE A 314 -41.17 -16.88 35.14
N SER A 315 -41.95 -17.93 34.88
CA SER A 315 -42.55 -18.75 35.94
C SER A 315 -41.50 -19.43 36.85
N SER A 316 -40.31 -19.77 36.32
CA SER A 316 -39.20 -20.34 37.11
C SER A 316 -38.58 -19.35 38.13
N ASN A 317 -38.66 -18.04 37.86
CA ASN A 317 -38.14 -16.98 38.76
C ASN A 317 -39.28 -16.16 39.36
N CYS A 318 -40.45 -16.77 39.51
CA CYS A 318 -41.62 -16.07 40.04
C CYS A 318 -41.56 -15.99 41.55
N PRO A 319 -41.47 -14.78 42.15
CA PRO A 319 -41.46 -14.64 43.60
C PRO A 319 -42.72 -15.20 44.25
N THR A 320 -43.89 -15.08 43.57
CA THR A 320 -45.15 -15.64 44.11
C THR A 320 -45.14 -17.17 44.11
N LYS A 321 -44.54 -17.78 43.05
CA LYS A 321 -44.42 -19.24 42.96
C LYS A 321 -43.53 -19.78 44.08
N ALA A 322 -42.38 -19.14 44.28
CA ALA A 322 -41.44 -19.51 45.34
C ALA A 322 -42.07 -19.35 46.74
N ALA A 323 -42.86 -18.30 46.95
CA ALA A 323 -43.60 -18.10 48.20
C ALA A 323 -44.71 -19.14 48.43
N ASP A 324 -45.47 -19.47 47.35
CA ASP A 324 -46.53 -20.49 47.39
C ASP A 324 -45.93 -21.90 47.63
N GLU A 325 -44.80 -22.22 46.96
CA GLU A 325 -44.08 -23.48 47.17
C GLU A 325 -43.52 -23.58 48.60
N ALA A 326 -42.95 -22.48 49.16
CA ALA A 326 -42.48 -22.44 50.51
C ALA A 326 -43.62 -22.58 51.53
N ALA A 327 -44.79 -21.95 51.28
CA ALA A 327 -46.00 -22.07 52.13
C ALA A 327 -46.57 -23.49 52.08
N ALA A 328 -46.57 -24.12 50.86
CA ALA A 328 -47.01 -25.52 50.73
C ALA A 328 -46.08 -26.49 51.46
N ALA A 329 -44.77 -26.26 51.38
CA ALA A 329 -43.75 -27.05 52.09
C ALA A 329 -43.91 -26.92 53.61
N ALA A 330 -44.14 -25.69 54.12
CA ALA A 330 -44.39 -25.45 55.51
C ALA A 330 -45.68 -26.11 56.03
N ALA A 331 -46.75 -26.07 55.20
CA ALA A 331 -48.02 -26.70 55.52
C ALA A 331 -47.86 -28.27 55.56
N ALA A 332 -47.10 -28.84 54.61
CA ALA A 332 -46.80 -30.26 54.55
C ALA A 332 -45.99 -30.73 55.79
N GLN A 333 -45.00 -29.91 56.23
CA GLN A 333 -44.26 -30.15 57.46
C GLN A 333 -45.11 -30.08 58.69
N ALA A 334 -45.98 -29.08 58.80
CA ALA A 334 -46.94 -29.00 59.92
C ALA A 334 -47.93 -30.15 59.98
N ALA A 335 -48.40 -30.65 58.79
CA ALA A 335 -49.24 -31.82 58.70
C ALA A 335 -48.49 -33.10 59.10
N ALA A 336 -47.21 -33.23 58.70
CA ALA A 336 -46.35 -34.34 59.08
C ALA A 336 -46.07 -34.37 60.58
N GLU A 337 -45.82 -33.20 61.21
CA GLU A 337 -45.66 -33.08 62.66
C GLU A 337 -46.95 -33.44 63.39
N GLN A 338 -48.08 -33.01 62.93
CA GLN A 338 -49.39 -33.41 63.52
C GLN A 338 -49.64 -34.93 63.41
N ALA A 339 -49.30 -35.54 62.29
CA ALA A 339 -49.42 -37.02 62.11
C ALA A 339 -48.46 -37.77 62.99
N ALA A 340 -47.23 -37.25 63.15
CA ALA A 340 -46.22 -37.84 64.10
C ALA A 340 -46.68 -37.75 65.55
N GLN A 341 -47.33 -36.64 65.96
CA GLN A 341 -47.89 -36.48 67.36
C GLN A 341 -49.11 -37.39 67.60
N GLN A 342 -49.89 -37.69 66.58
CA GLN A 342 -51.00 -38.65 66.63
C GLN A 342 -50.52 -40.10 66.70
N GLN A 343 -49.40 -40.46 66.04
CA GLN A 343 -48.80 -41.81 66.13
C GLN A 343 -48.11 -42.02 67.48
N ALA A 344 -47.50 -41.02 68.06
CA ALA A 344 -46.87 -41.13 69.42
C ALA A 344 -47.86 -41.32 70.54
N ALA A 345 -49.17 -41.01 70.32
CA ALA A 345 -50.22 -41.19 71.32
C ALA A 345 -50.83 -42.61 71.27
N THR A 346 -50.52 -43.45 70.33
CA THR A 346 -51.12 -44.81 70.15
C THR A 346 -50.18 -45.98 70.25
N SER A 347 -48.88 -45.81 70.50
CA SER A 347 -47.90 -46.92 70.66
C SER A 347 -47.03 -46.80 71.86
N GLY A 348 -47.60 -47.27 73.02
CA GLY A 348 -46.80 -47.78 74.10
C GLY A 348 -46.69 -49.28 73.92
N ASP A 349 -45.61 -49.83 73.37
CA ASP A 349 -45.02 -51.07 73.77
C ASP A 349 -43.66 -51.32 73.05
N SER A 350 -42.82 -51.99 73.81
CA SER A 350 -41.43 -52.32 73.65
C SER A 350 -41.01 -52.97 72.34
N SER A 351 -39.89 -52.56 71.75
CA SER A 351 -38.86 -53.45 71.23
C SER A 351 -37.56 -52.71 70.90
N THR A 352 -36.47 -53.37 71.16
CA THR A 352 -35.06 -53.00 71.05
C THR A 352 -34.67 -52.22 69.80
N PRO A 353 -33.73 -51.23 69.87
CA PRO A 353 -33.32 -50.47 68.68
C PRO A 353 -32.44 -51.33 67.79
N SER A 354 -32.90 -51.50 66.52
CA SER A 354 -32.09 -51.91 65.42
C SER A 354 -31.26 -50.70 65.01
N ASN A 355 -29.97 -50.87 64.73
CA ASN A 355 -29.04 -49.78 64.38
C ASN A 355 -29.11 -49.43 62.91
N ASP A 356 -30.08 -49.93 62.11
CA ASP A 356 -30.24 -49.61 60.70
C ASP A 356 -31.14 -48.37 60.55
N PRO A 357 -30.75 -47.40 59.69
CA PRO A 357 -31.65 -46.31 59.31
C PRO A 357 -32.81 -46.82 58.46
N PRO A 358 -34.02 -46.31 58.63
CA PRO A 358 -35.21 -46.77 57.91
C PRO A 358 -35.10 -46.51 56.39
N VAL A 359 -35.67 -47.43 55.61
CA VAL A 359 -35.83 -47.25 54.15
C VAL A 359 -36.52 -45.93 53.85
N GLY A 360 -35.94 -45.13 52.93
CA GLY A 360 -36.41 -43.79 52.60
C GLY A 360 -35.67 -42.65 53.35
N SER A 361 -34.68 -42.96 54.20
CA SER A 361 -33.84 -41.90 54.81
C SER A 361 -32.81 -41.36 53.82
N SER A 362 -32.57 -40.11 53.92
CA SER A 362 -31.52 -39.40 53.11
C SER A 362 -30.64 -38.57 54.09
N GLY A 363 -29.39 -38.46 53.78
CA GLY A 363 -28.45 -37.73 54.58
C GLY A 363 -27.43 -36.98 53.69
N PHE A 364 -26.59 -36.21 54.31
CA PHE A 364 -25.47 -35.50 53.70
C PHE A 364 -24.18 -35.97 54.38
N ASP A 365 -23.21 -36.38 53.62
CA ASP A 365 -21.88 -36.75 54.08
C ASP A 365 -20.85 -35.82 53.41
N ASP A 366 -19.95 -35.27 54.16
CA ASP A 366 -18.95 -34.31 53.67
C ASP A 366 -17.95 -34.91 52.67
N GLN A 367 -17.87 -36.25 52.64
CA GLN A 367 -16.97 -36.95 51.73
C GLN A 367 -17.64 -37.37 50.41
N TYR A 368 -18.93 -37.72 50.42
CA TYR A 368 -19.65 -38.29 49.26
C TYR A 368 -20.90 -37.52 48.85
N GLY A 369 -21.29 -36.47 49.50
CA GLY A 369 -22.50 -35.70 49.23
C GLY A 369 -23.79 -36.32 49.74
N SER A 370 -24.94 -35.99 49.15
CA SER A 370 -26.24 -36.50 49.58
C SER A 370 -26.42 -37.98 49.22
N TRP A 371 -26.95 -38.76 50.10
CA TRP A 371 -27.27 -40.18 49.87
C TRP A 371 -28.74 -40.45 50.23
N PHE A 372 -29.25 -41.50 49.58
CA PHE A 372 -30.59 -41.96 49.81
C PHE A 372 -30.60 -43.52 49.93
N VAL A 373 -31.13 -44.04 51.02
CA VAL A 373 -31.20 -45.50 51.22
C VAL A 373 -32.49 -46.00 50.66
N THR A 374 -32.42 -46.79 49.59
CA THR A 374 -33.56 -47.38 48.89
C THR A 374 -33.88 -48.82 49.34
N GLU A 375 -32.91 -49.50 49.94
CA GLU A 375 -33.06 -50.86 50.43
C GLU A 375 -32.29 -51.05 51.76
N SER A 376 -32.78 -51.91 52.66
CA SER A 376 -32.05 -52.28 53.88
C SER A 376 -30.90 -53.22 53.52
N HIS A 377 -29.67 -52.77 53.77
CA HIS A 377 -28.47 -53.57 53.55
C HIS A 377 -27.81 -53.87 54.89
N ASP A 378 -27.33 -55.13 55.04
CA ASP A 378 -26.62 -55.57 56.23
C ASP A 378 -25.17 -55.06 56.20
N TRP A 379 -24.87 -54.02 56.93
CA TRP A 379 -23.56 -53.35 57.01
C TRP A 379 -22.48 -54.14 57.76
N THR A 380 -22.79 -55.39 58.20
CA THR A 380 -21.84 -56.23 58.94
C THR A 380 -20.95 -57.10 58.05
N GLN A 381 -21.11 -57.05 56.74
CA GLN A 381 -20.32 -57.85 55.79
C GLN A 381 -19.29 -56.99 55.04
N ASP A 382 -18.06 -57.37 55.23
CA ASP A 382 -16.77 -57.09 54.55
C ASP A 382 -16.68 -55.97 53.50
N PRO A 383 -15.91 -54.89 53.81
CA PRO A 383 -15.67 -53.77 52.89
C PRO A 383 -14.79 -54.12 51.63
N SER A 384 -14.38 -55.35 51.44
CA SER A 384 -13.52 -55.77 50.31
C SER A 384 -14.27 -56.09 49.00
N ASN A 385 -15.61 -56.04 48.98
CA ASN A 385 -16.40 -56.50 47.85
C ASN A 385 -17.15 -55.38 47.10
N GLY A 386 -16.54 -54.26 46.91
CA GLY A 386 -16.78 -53.31 45.82
C GLY A 386 -18.20 -52.74 45.59
N ASP A 387 -19.20 -53.07 46.42
CA ASP A 387 -20.55 -52.52 46.28
C ASP A 387 -20.71 -51.19 47.01
N ASN A 388 -20.27 -50.12 46.37
CA ASN A 388 -20.59 -48.78 46.79
C ASN A 388 -22.06 -48.46 46.55
N PRO A 389 -22.80 -47.86 47.48
CA PRO A 389 -24.17 -47.40 47.23
C PRO A 389 -24.18 -46.43 46.07
N VAL A 390 -25.16 -46.60 45.14
CA VAL A 390 -25.33 -45.72 43.99
C VAL A 390 -25.63 -44.30 44.48
N ILE A 391 -24.66 -43.44 44.36
CA ILE A 391 -24.80 -42.00 44.63
C ILE A 391 -25.51 -41.38 43.42
N VAL A 392 -26.77 -41.04 43.56
CA VAL A 392 -27.49 -40.19 42.60
C VAL A 392 -27.24 -38.73 42.96
N LYS A 393 -26.56 -38.07 42.04
CA LYS A 393 -26.33 -36.62 42.15
C LYS A 393 -27.60 -35.82 41.91
#